data_9259d1b03bd354686c71dd4f202f3de5
#
_entry.id   9259d1b03bd354686c71dd4f202f3de5
#
_cell.length_a   1.000
_cell.length_b   1.000
_cell.length_c   1.000
_cell.angle_alpha   90.00
_cell.angle_beta   90.00
_cell.angle_gamma   90.00
#
_symmetry.space_group_name_H-M   'P 1'
#
loop_
_entity.id
_entity.type
_entity.pdbx_description
1 polymer ?
#
loop_
_entity_poly.entity_id
_entity_poly.type
_entity_poly.pdbx_seq_one_letter_code
_entity_poly.pdbx_strand_id
1 'polypeptide(L)'
;VTDLKATRFELDGAVATIWLHRPHRHNAWTGRMHTELRWILAELEADPAVRVVVVTGTPPAFSVGGDSQALAGHVERGSYDTGVPVDARTPGYGLDARLDAELSALWGLRFPVIAAVNGACAGVALALACFCDLRFAAAGAKLTTAAPKLGLPAEYGLSWILPRLVGPTHAADLLLSGRVVTAAEAPYGLFNAVLPDPEALIAHVQDYARALASTVGPAAVAATKRQLVADLLRHDPAASVRESLRRMDAAMGTAEYAEGVAALRERRPPRF
;
A
#
# COMPACT_ATOMS: atom_id res chain seq x y z
N VAL A 1 9.58 6.32 17.77
CA VAL A 1 8.24 6.73 18.29
C VAL A 1 7.74 5.60 19.16
N THR A 2 7.78 5.77 20.50
CA THR A 2 7.35 4.72 21.45
C THR A 2 5.88 4.82 21.86
N ASP A 3 5.22 5.93 21.55
CA ASP A 3 3.83 6.24 21.93
C ASP A 3 3.01 6.55 20.67
N LEU A 4 2.42 5.51 20.06
CA LEU A 4 1.53 5.62 18.90
C LEU A 4 0.18 6.19 19.34
N LYS A 5 -0.28 7.27 18.68
CA LYS A 5 -1.55 7.96 18.99
C LYS A 5 -2.50 8.03 17.80
N ALA A 6 -1.95 7.97 16.60
CA ALA A 6 -2.72 8.09 15.36
C ALA A 6 -2.74 6.78 14.54
N THR A 7 -1.93 5.80 14.95
CA THR A 7 -1.86 4.47 14.38
C THR A 7 -1.76 3.43 15.49
N ARG A 8 -1.99 2.17 15.15
CA ARG A 8 -1.65 0.99 15.94
C ARG A 8 -1.26 -0.12 15.00
N PHE A 9 -0.55 -1.13 15.49
CA PHE A 9 -0.28 -2.34 14.70
C PHE A 9 -0.26 -3.58 15.60
N GLU A 10 -0.50 -4.72 15.00
CA GLU A 10 -0.48 -6.02 15.64
C GLU A 10 0.25 -7.01 14.73
N LEU A 11 0.89 -8.00 15.33
CA LEU A 11 1.54 -9.11 14.63
C LEU A 11 0.73 -10.39 14.89
N ASP A 12 0.36 -11.07 13.80
CA ASP A 12 -0.19 -12.42 13.81
C ASP A 12 0.73 -13.32 12.98
N GLY A 13 1.65 -14.00 13.65
CA GLY A 13 2.71 -14.75 12.99
C GLY A 13 3.55 -13.84 12.09
N ALA A 14 3.59 -14.15 10.79
CA ALA A 14 4.35 -13.39 9.80
C ALA A 14 3.56 -12.25 9.13
N VAL A 15 2.34 -11.99 9.58
CA VAL A 15 1.47 -10.93 9.07
C VAL A 15 1.40 -9.78 10.07
N ALA A 16 1.75 -8.57 9.65
CA ALA A 16 1.52 -7.36 10.42
C ALA A 16 0.26 -6.65 9.91
N THR A 17 -0.63 -6.24 10.81
CA THR A 17 -1.76 -5.39 10.46
C THR A 17 -1.59 -4.02 11.10
N ILE A 18 -1.62 -2.98 10.28
CA ILE A 18 -1.53 -1.57 10.68
C ILE A 18 -2.91 -0.94 10.55
N TRP A 19 -3.41 -0.34 11.62
CA TRP A 19 -4.63 0.46 11.62
C TRP A 19 -4.30 1.94 11.63
N LEU A 20 -4.87 2.69 10.70
CA LEU A 20 -5.02 4.13 10.82
C LEU A 20 -6.01 4.36 11.97
N HIS A 21 -5.59 5.02 13.06
CA HIS A 21 -6.32 4.97 14.34
C HIS A 21 -6.62 6.35 14.90
N ARG A 22 -7.60 7.01 14.33
CA ARG A 22 -8.26 8.22 14.85
C ARG A 22 -9.77 8.13 14.57
N PRO A 23 -10.48 7.08 15.10
CA PRO A 23 -11.87 6.81 14.72
C PRO A 23 -12.81 7.98 14.99
N HIS A 24 -12.58 8.78 16.04
CA HIS A 24 -13.32 10.00 16.38
C HIS A 24 -13.22 11.11 15.31
N ARG A 25 -12.27 11.00 14.38
CA ARG A 25 -12.05 11.89 13.23
C ARG A 25 -12.09 11.12 11.91
N HIS A 26 -12.76 9.96 11.86
CA HIS A 26 -12.81 9.07 10.69
C HIS A 26 -11.42 8.80 10.11
N ASN A 27 -10.43 8.65 10.97
CA ASN A 27 -9.02 8.43 10.63
C ASN A 27 -8.42 9.52 9.73
N ALA A 28 -8.86 10.79 9.90
CA ALA A 28 -8.31 11.92 9.15
C ALA A 28 -6.78 11.98 9.28
N TRP A 29 -6.12 12.19 8.13
CA TRP A 29 -4.67 12.13 7.97
C TRP A 29 -3.98 13.35 8.56
N THR A 30 -2.94 13.11 9.32
CA THR A 30 -2.09 14.15 9.92
C THR A 30 -0.62 13.81 9.70
N GLY A 31 0.26 14.79 9.86
CA GLY A 31 1.72 14.56 9.85
C GLY A 31 2.13 13.52 10.90
N ARG A 32 1.49 13.52 12.08
CA ARG A 32 1.73 12.49 13.10
C ARG A 32 1.37 11.08 12.61
N MET A 33 0.21 10.90 11.99
CA MET A 33 -0.19 9.60 11.42
C MET A 33 0.81 9.13 10.36
N HIS A 34 1.26 10.04 9.51
CA HIS A 34 2.25 9.74 8.48
C HIS A 34 3.60 9.34 9.10
N THR A 35 4.07 10.09 10.09
CA THR A 35 5.32 9.79 10.82
C THR A 35 5.25 8.44 11.53
N GLU A 36 4.14 8.15 12.19
CA GLU A 36 3.92 6.87 12.87
C GLU A 36 3.86 5.70 11.87
N LEU A 37 3.17 5.86 10.74
CA LEU A 37 3.13 4.86 9.68
C LEU A 37 4.54 4.55 9.14
N ARG A 38 5.34 5.58 8.85
CA ARG A 38 6.73 5.41 8.42
C ARG A 38 7.58 4.70 9.48
N TRP A 39 7.40 5.07 10.74
CA TRP A 39 8.11 4.42 11.83
C TRP A 39 7.74 2.93 11.94
N ILE A 40 6.44 2.58 11.92
CA ILE A 40 5.99 1.18 11.95
C ILE A 40 6.57 0.40 10.78
N LEU A 41 6.46 0.92 9.55
CA LEU A 41 6.99 0.26 8.36
C LEU A 41 8.50 0.02 8.45
N ALA A 42 9.26 0.95 9.04
CA ALA A 42 10.70 0.78 9.25
C ALA A 42 11.02 -0.30 10.30
N GLU A 43 10.23 -0.41 11.38
CA GLU A 43 10.37 -1.50 12.37
C GLU A 43 10.06 -2.86 11.72
N LEU A 44 8.95 -2.94 10.95
CA LEU A 44 8.56 -4.16 10.25
C LEU A 44 9.55 -4.57 9.16
N GLU A 45 10.16 -3.59 8.47
CA GLU A 45 11.20 -3.85 7.46
C GLU A 45 12.46 -4.44 8.09
N ALA A 46 12.79 -4.06 9.32
CA ALA A 46 13.93 -4.57 10.07
C ALA A 46 13.67 -5.97 10.69
N ASP A 47 12.42 -6.39 10.82
CA ASP A 47 12.06 -7.68 11.39
C ASP A 47 11.93 -8.77 10.30
N PRO A 48 12.87 -9.71 10.18
CA PRO A 48 12.83 -10.75 9.15
C PRO A 48 11.65 -11.73 9.28
N ALA A 49 10.99 -11.78 10.43
CA ALA A 49 9.80 -12.63 10.64
C ALA A 49 8.57 -12.08 9.91
N VAL A 50 8.52 -10.77 9.66
CA VAL A 50 7.40 -10.14 8.94
C VAL A 50 7.52 -10.40 7.45
N ARG A 51 6.47 -10.97 6.85
CA ARG A 51 6.39 -11.35 5.44
C ARG A 51 5.32 -10.61 4.66
N VAL A 52 4.27 -10.13 5.31
CA VAL A 52 3.15 -9.40 4.70
C VAL A 52 2.69 -8.30 5.63
N VAL A 53 2.36 -7.15 5.08
CA VAL A 53 1.77 -6.03 5.83
C VAL A 53 0.39 -5.71 5.28
N VAL A 54 -0.60 -5.63 6.16
CA VAL A 54 -1.95 -5.16 5.86
C VAL A 54 -2.12 -3.77 6.45
N VAL A 55 -2.66 -2.83 5.67
CA VAL A 55 -3.05 -1.49 6.14
C VAL A 55 -4.55 -1.35 6.04
N THR A 56 -5.19 -0.97 7.13
CA THR A 56 -6.64 -0.72 7.19
C THR A 56 -6.96 0.45 8.12
N GLY A 57 -8.21 0.86 8.18
CA GLY A 57 -8.67 1.89 9.12
C GLY A 57 -9.41 1.29 10.30
N THR A 58 -9.23 1.86 11.50
CA THR A 58 -10.17 1.57 12.59
C THR A 58 -11.57 2.03 12.18
N PRO A 59 -12.61 1.17 12.25
CA PRO A 59 -13.96 1.55 11.83
C PRO A 59 -14.42 2.89 12.43
N PRO A 60 -15.23 3.70 11.69
CA PRO A 60 -16.02 3.29 10.52
C PRO A 60 -15.39 3.63 9.16
N ALA A 61 -14.16 4.11 9.08
CA ALA A 61 -13.53 4.57 7.84
C ALA A 61 -12.15 3.94 7.64
N PHE A 62 -11.70 3.87 6.41
CA PHE A 62 -10.27 3.68 6.13
C PHE A 62 -9.52 4.97 6.53
N SER A 63 -9.72 6.06 5.80
CA SER A 63 -9.35 7.42 6.20
C SER A 63 -10.02 8.43 5.26
N VAL A 64 -10.57 9.50 5.81
CA VAL A 64 -11.26 10.55 5.04
C VAL A 64 -10.32 11.58 4.40
N GLY A 65 -9.01 11.32 4.38
CA GLY A 65 -8.01 12.25 3.84
C GLY A 65 -7.54 13.28 4.86
N GLY A 66 -7.00 14.40 4.37
CA GLY A 66 -6.38 15.42 5.21
C GLY A 66 -7.28 15.91 6.34
N ASP A 67 -6.70 16.03 7.55
CA ASP A 67 -7.40 16.60 8.70
C ASP A 67 -7.71 18.09 8.45
N SER A 68 -8.94 18.52 8.70
CA SER A 68 -9.40 19.88 8.42
C SER A 68 -8.62 20.97 9.17
N GLN A 69 -8.10 20.66 10.36
CA GLN A 69 -7.26 21.60 11.10
C GLN A 69 -5.86 21.71 10.47
N ALA A 70 -5.30 20.60 9.99
CA ALA A 70 -4.04 20.65 9.25
C ALA A 70 -4.18 21.43 7.95
N LEU A 71 -5.29 21.24 7.22
CA LEU A 71 -5.60 22.00 6.01
C LEU A 71 -5.76 23.52 6.29
N ALA A 72 -6.46 23.89 7.37
CA ALA A 72 -6.57 25.30 7.78
C ALA A 72 -5.19 25.91 8.08
N GLY A 73 -4.31 25.18 8.75
CA GLY A 73 -2.94 25.63 9.00
C GLY A 73 -2.11 25.84 7.72
N HIS A 74 -2.38 25.10 6.63
CA HIS A 74 -1.74 25.38 5.32
C HIS A 74 -2.21 26.71 4.72
N VAL A 75 -3.51 27.03 4.86
CA VAL A 75 -4.05 28.33 4.41
C VAL A 75 -3.39 29.48 5.17
N GLU A 76 -3.27 29.37 6.49
CA GLU A 76 -2.66 30.39 7.33
C GLU A 76 -1.18 30.64 7.00
N ARG A 77 -0.44 29.56 6.70
CA ARG A 77 0.98 29.65 6.31
C ARG A 77 1.21 30.02 4.85
N GLY A 78 0.21 29.87 3.99
CA GLY A 78 0.35 30.02 2.55
C GLY A 78 1.28 28.98 1.89
N SER A 79 1.53 27.86 2.56
CA SER A 79 2.42 26.80 2.09
C SER A 79 1.96 25.42 2.56
N TYR A 80 2.24 24.40 1.73
CA TYR A 80 1.99 23.01 2.08
C TYR A 80 3.10 22.48 3.01
N ASP A 81 2.69 21.71 4.01
CA ASP A 81 3.58 21.05 4.95
C ASP A 81 3.00 19.66 5.29
N THR A 82 3.76 18.61 5.02
CA THR A 82 3.34 17.23 5.35
C THR A 82 3.20 17.01 6.86
N GLY A 83 3.84 17.85 7.68
CA GLY A 83 3.95 17.68 9.13
C GLY A 83 4.78 16.46 9.53
N VAL A 84 5.58 15.93 8.60
CA VAL A 84 6.54 14.83 8.85
C VAL A 84 7.89 15.46 9.16
N PRO A 85 8.54 15.11 10.31
CA PRO A 85 9.87 15.59 10.64
C PRO A 85 10.90 15.24 9.55
N VAL A 86 11.87 16.14 9.33
CA VAL A 86 12.92 15.97 8.30
C VAL A 86 13.78 14.72 8.56
N ASP A 87 13.98 14.38 9.83
CA ASP A 87 14.72 13.21 10.28
C ASP A 87 13.87 11.94 10.44
N ALA A 88 12.61 11.97 10.02
CA ALA A 88 11.76 10.80 10.06
C ALA A 88 12.32 9.67 9.18
N ARG A 89 12.18 8.43 9.66
CA ARG A 89 12.62 7.25 8.92
C ARG A 89 12.02 7.18 7.52
N THR A 90 12.78 6.64 6.59
CA THR A 90 12.42 6.54 5.17
C THR A 90 12.36 5.07 4.71
N PRO A 91 11.40 4.26 5.24
CA PRO A 91 11.28 2.86 4.86
C PRO A 91 10.99 2.73 3.35
N GLY A 92 11.68 1.78 2.70
CA GLY A 92 11.56 1.54 1.26
C GLY A 92 12.37 2.48 0.37
N TYR A 93 13.04 3.51 0.91
CA TYR A 93 13.94 4.37 0.15
C TYR A 93 15.25 3.62 -0.21
N GLY A 94 15.92 4.10 -1.26
CA GLY A 94 17.23 3.59 -1.68
C GLY A 94 17.18 2.40 -2.65
N LEU A 95 15.99 1.93 -3.03
CA LEU A 95 15.86 0.93 -4.09
C LEU A 95 16.08 1.56 -5.47
N ASP A 96 15.44 2.68 -5.74
CA ASP A 96 15.53 3.48 -6.95
C ASP A 96 15.13 4.92 -6.62
N ALA A 97 15.99 5.90 -6.93
CA ALA A 97 15.74 7.30 -6.60
C ALA A 97 14.42 7.85 -7.17
N ARG A 98 13.86 7.23 -8.22
CA ARG A 98 12.55 7.59 -8.78
C ARG A 98 11.37 7.20 -7.89
N LEU A 99 11.59 6.34 -6.90
CA LEU A 99 10.61 5.88 -5.92
C LEU A 99 10.76 6.57 -4.56
N ASP A 100 11.89 7.26 -4.35
CA ASP A 100 12.25 7.86 -3.06
C ASP A 100 11.42 9.11 -2.76
N ALA A 101 10.11 8.91 -2.66
CA ALA A 101 9.15 9.93 -2.24
C ALA A 101 8.05 9.29 -1.40
N GLU A 102 7.45 10.05 -0.54
CA GLU A 102 6.37 9.74 0.41
C GLU A 102 5.75 8.32 0.26
N LEU A 103 4.66 8.19 -0.51
CA LEU A 103 3.92 6.92 -0.63
C LEU A 103 4.50 5.97 -1.68
N SER A 104 5.21 6.47 -2.69
CA SER A 104 5.84 5.63 -3.71
C SER A 104 6.96 4.74 -3.14
N ALA A 105 7.56 5.15 -2.02
CA ALA A 105 8.57 4.36 -1.32
C ALA A 105 8.03 3.02 -0.76
N LEU A 106 6.71 2.83 -0.64
CA LEU A 106 6.11 1.54 -0.28
C LEU A 106 6.55 0.40 -1.22
N TRP A 107 6.85 0.73 -2.46
CA TRP A 107 7.33 -0.23 -3.45
C TRP A 107 8.78 -0.68 -3.22
N GLY A 108 9.54 0.07 -2.44
CA GLY A 108 10.90 -0.32 -2.02
C GLY A 108 10.92 -1.33 -0.86
N LEU A 109 9.83 -1.49 -0.14
CA LEU A 109 9.72 -2.47 0.96
C LEU A 109 9.86 -3.90 0.45
N ARG A 110 10.52 -4.77 1.23
CA ARG A 110 10.77 -6.17 0.84
C ARG A 110 9.52 -7.04 0.84
N PHE A 111 8.52 -6.70 1.62
CA PHE A 111 7.25 -7.44 1.76
C PHE A 111 6.13 -6.78 0.95
N PRO A 112 5.09 -7.54 0.55
CA PRO A 112 3.86 -6.99 0.01
C PRO A 112 3.12 -6.16 1.06
N VAL A 113 2.57 -5.03 0.61
CA VAL A 113 1.66 -4.18 1.39
C VAL A 113 0.26 -4.29 0.79
N ILE A 114 -0.71 -4.65 1.61
CA ILE A 114 -2.11 -4.86 1.21
C ILE A 114 -2.97 -3.74 1.82
N ALA A 115 -3.68 -2.98 1.00
CA ALA A 115 -4.71 -2.07 1.48
C ALA A 115 -6.04 -2.80 1.63
N ALA A 116 -6.61 -2.81 2.85
CA ALA A 116 -7.96 -3.26 3.14
C ALA A 116 -8.85 -2.04 3.39
N VAL A 117 -9.51 -1.55 2.33
CA VAL A 117 -10.30 -0.32 2.35
C VAL A 117 -11.69 -0.61 2.93
N ASN A 118 -11.79 -0.54 4.25
CA ASN A 118 -12.98 -0.94 5.02
C ASN A 118 -14.08 0.12 5.10
N GLY A 119 -13.86 1.31 4.57
CA GLY A 119 -14.82 2.42 4.59
C GLY A 119 -14.33 3.62 3.79
N ALA A 120 -14.80 4.82 4.10
CA ALA A 120 -14.44 6.04 3.39
C ALA A 120 -12.91 6.18 3.22
N CYS A 121 -12.49 6.46 1.97
CA CYS A 121 -11.09 6.56 1.57
C CYS A 121 -10.94 7.75 0.61
N ALA A 122 -10.28 8.82 1.05
CA ALA A 122 -10.23 10.07 0.31
C ALA A 122 -8.81 10.67 0.23
N GLY A 123 -8.52 11.40 -0.84
CA GLY A 123 -7.29 12.19 -1.02
C GLY A 123 -6.03 11.35 -0.79
N VAL A 124 -5.20 11.77 0.15
CA VAL A 124 -3.95 11.08 0.52
C VAL A 124 -4.16 9.61 0.91
N ALA A 125 -5.31 9.26 1.51
CA ALA A 125 -5.61 7.88 1.87
C ALA A 125 -5.89 7.01 0.63
N LEU A 126 -6.53 7.57 -0.40
CA LEU A 126 -6.69 6.89 -1.68
C LEU A 126 -5.33 6.73 -2.38
N ALA A 127 -4.46 7.73 -2.29
CA ALA A 127 -3.09 7.62 -2.79
C ALA A 127 -2.32 6.50 -2.06
N LEU A 128 -2.39 6.44 -0.73
CA LEU A 128 -1.81 5.33 0.05
C LEU A 128 -2.30 3.97 -0.45
N ALA A 129 -3.62 3.80 -0.60
CA ALA A 129 -4.19 2.56 -1.10
C ALA A 129 -3.70 2.23 -2.53
N CYS A 130 -3.58 3.23 -3.41
CA CYS A 130 -3.09 3.05 -4.78
C CYS A 130 -1.60 2.64 -4.83
N PHE A 131 -0.77 3.07 -3.90
CA PHE A 131 0.64 2.68 -3.81
C PHE A 131 0.87 1.38 -3.02
N CYS A 132 -0.14 0.80 -2.37
CA CYS A 132 -0.04 -0.58 -1.90
C CYS A 132 0.07 -1.56 -3.07
N ASP A 133 0.70 -2.71 -2.86
CA ASP A 133 0.86 -3.74 -3.90
C ASP A 133 -0.50 -4.36 -4.26
N LEU A 134 -1.33 -4.63 -3.26
CA LEU A 134 -2.66 -5.20 -3.41
C LEU A 134 -3.71 -4.34 -2.72
N ARG A 135 -4.92 -4.34 -3.24
CA ARG A 135 -6.05 -3.53 -2.75
C ARG A 135 -7.33 -4.36 -2.74
N PHE A 136 -7.98 -4.39 -1.59
CA PHE A 136 -9.29 -4.97 -1.40
C PHE A 136 -10.21 -3.92 -0.76
N ALA A 137 -11.50 -3.96 -1.03
CA ALA A 137 -12.43 -2.99 -0.47
C ALA A 137 -13.76 -3.60 -0.06
N ALA A 138 -14.40 -3.00 0.93
CA ALA A 138 -15.81 -3.24 1.20
C ALA A 138 -16.69 -2.51 0.16
N ALA A 139 -17.72 -3.14 -0.36
CA ALA A 139 -18.55 -2.64 -1.47
C ALA A 139 -19.11 -1.21 -1.22
N GLY A 140 -19.51 -0.92 0.01
CA GLY A 140 -20.01 0.38 0.42
C GLY A 140 -18.95 1.44 0.73
N ALA A 141 -17.65 1.13 0.63
CA ALA A 141 -16.58 2.09 0.89
C ALA A 141 -16.64 3.24 -0.12
N LYS A 142 -16.73 4.49 0.37
CA LYS A 142 -16.82 5.69 -0.46
C LYS A 142 -15.42 6.21 -0.80
N LEU A 143 -15.16 6.41 -2.08
CA LEU A 143 -13.85 6.79 -2.62
C LEU A 143 -13.95 8.16 -3.29
N THR A 144 -12.97 9.01 -3.11
CA THR A 144 -12.82 10.27 -3.85
C THR A 144 -11.37 10.75 -3.85
N THR A 145 -10.95 11.37 -4.93
CA THR A 145 -9.67 12.08 -4.97
C THR A 145 -9.70 13.39 -4.17
N ALA A 146 -10.91 13.97 -3.98
CA ALA A 146 -11.21 15.18 -3.22
C ALA A 146 -10.50 16.47 -3.69
N ALA A 147 -9.27 16.41 -4.15
CA ALA A 147 -8.39 17.53 -4.44
C ALA A 147 -9.03 18.67 -5.26
N PRO A 148 -9.71 18.43 -6.40
CA PRO A 148 -10.28 19.54 -7.19
C PRO A 148 -11.39 20.29 -6.47
N LYS A 149 -12.10 19.66 -5.53
CA LYS A 149 -13.11 20.33 -4.71
C LYS A 149 -12.51 21.25 -3.64
N LEU A 150 -11.23 21.08 -3.36
CA LEU A 150 -10.44 21.95 -2.47
C LEU A 150 -9.60 22.97 -3.24
N GLY A 151 -9.73 23.04 -4.57
CA GLY A 151 -8.91 23.90 -5.42
C GLY A 151 -7.47 23.41 -5.56
N LEU A 152 -7.21 22.12 -5.28
CA LEU A 152 -5.89 21.50 -5.35
C LEU A 152 -5.73 20.65 -6.62
N PRO A 153 -4.53 20.54 -7.18
CA PRO A 153 -4.21 19.54 -8.18
C PRO A 153 -4.21 18.15 -7.57
N ALA A 154 -4.01 17.11 -8.41
CA ALA A 154 -3.90 15.72 -7.94
C ALA A 154 -2.75 15.56 -6.93
N GLU A 155 -3.06 14.97 -5.78
CA GLU A 155 -2.15 14.83 -4.65
C GLU A 155 -1.31 13.56 -4.72
N TYR A 156 -0.15 13.55 -4.07
CA TYR A 156 0.66 12.36 -3.75
C TYR A 156 0.85 11.38 -4.91
N GLY A 157 0.99 11.88 -6.13
CA GLY A 157 1.22 11.05 -7.30
C GLY A 157 -0.01 10.31 -7.84
N LEU A 158 -1.24 10.65 -7.41
CA LEU A 158 -2.47 10.07 -7.96
C LEU A 158 -2.58 10.26 -9.48
N SER A 159 -2.09 11.37 -10.04
CA SER A 159 -2.06 11.60 -11.49
C SER A 159 -1.13 10.62 -12.23
N TRP A 160 -0.17 10.03 -11.55
CA TRP A 160 0.73 9.03 -12.10
C TRP A 160 0.22 7.61 -11.92
N ILE A 161 -0.23 7.25 -10.70
CA ILE A 161 -0.59 5.87 -10.38
C ILE A 161 -2.00 5.49 -10.87
N LEU A 162 -2.98 6.38 -10.72
CA LEU A 162 -4.37 6.04 -11.02
C LEU A 162 -4.60 5.68 -12.50
N PRO A 163 -4.03 6.41 -13.51
CA PRO A 163 -4.14 6.00 -14.91
C PRO A 163 -3.53 4.64 -15.22
N ARG A 164 -2.54 4.20 -14.42
CA ARG A 164 -1.91 2.89 -14.55
C ARG A 164 -2.76 1.75 -13.99
N LEU A 165 -3.59 2.06 -13.00
CA LEU A 165 -4.50 1.09 -12.39
C LEU A 165 -5.80 0.94 -13.18
N VAL A 166 -6.43 2.06 -13.57
CA VAL A 166 -7.80 2.06 -14.12
C VAL A 166 -7.89 2.58 -15.56
N GLY A 167 -6.76 2.86 -16.17
CA GLY A 167 -6.69 3.49 -17.49
C GLY A 167 -6.95 5.00 -17.46
N PRO A 168 -6.52 5.74 -18.51
CA PRO A 168 -6.54 7.20 -18.52
C PRO A 168 -7.96 7.79 -18.46
N THR A 169 -8.95 7.17 -19.09
CA THR A 169 -10.32 7.67 -19.14
C THR A 169 -10.97 7.70 -17.75
N HIS A 170 -10.90 6.59 -17.01
CA HIS A 170 -11.47 6.52 -15.67
C HIS A 170 -10.67 7.37 -14.66
N ALA A 171 -9.35 7.40 -14.81
CA ALA A 171 -8.52 8.26 -13.98
C ALA A 171 -8.84 9.74 -14.19
N ALA A 172 -9.03 10.18 -15.44
CA ALA A 172 -9.42 11.57 -15.76
C ALA A 172 -10.77 11.92 -15.12
N ASP A 173 -11.78 11.04 -15.22
CA ASP A 173 -13.07 11.26 -14.58
C ASP A 173 -12.93 11.46 -13.07
N LEU A 174 -12.24 10.56 -12.38
CA LEU A 174 -12.07 10.64 -10.92
C LEU A 174 -11.22 11.85 -10.49
N LEU A 175 -10.14 12.13 -11.21
CA LEU A 175 -9.20 13.21 -10.85
C LEU A 175 -9.74 14.59 -11.15
N LEU A 176 -10.47 14.79 -12.27
CA LEU A 176 -10.99 16.07 -12.66
C LEU A 176 -12.29 16.44 -11.94
N SER A 177 -13.17 15.44 -11.72
CA SER A 177 -14.45 15.69 -11.07
C SER A 177 -14.37 15.69 -9.54
N GLY A 178 -13.45 14.92 -8.96
CA GLY A 178 -13.42 14.64 -7.53
C GLY A 178 -14.75 14.04 -7.03
N ARG A 179 -15.52 13.39 -7.91
CA ARG A 179 -16.79 12.79 -7.52
C ARG A 179 -16.57 11.63 -6.55
N VAL A 180 -17.58 11.38 -5.73
CA VAL A 180 -17.58 10.20 -4.85
C VAL A 180 -18.14 9.02 -5.64
N VAL A 181 -17.45 7.88 -5.53
CA VAL A 181 -17.92 6.57 -6.01
C VAL A 181 -17.86 5.58 -4.85
N THR A 182 -18.70 4.56 -4.85
CA THR A 182 -18.53 3.41 -3.95
C THR A 182 -17.48 2.45 -4.54
N ALA A 183 -16.92 1.58 -3.71
CA ALA A 183 -15.99 0.55 -4.20
C ALA A 183 -16.68 -0.41 -5.18
N ALA A 184 -17.98 -0.66 -5.02
CA ALA A 184 -18.78 -1.46 -5.95
C ALA A 184 -18.93 -0.80 -7.34
N GLU A 185 -18.88 0.54 -7.40
CA GLU A 185 -18.97 1.34 -8.63
C GLU A 185 -17.59 1.74 -9.17
N ALA A 186 -16.52 1.37 -8.47
CA ALA A 186 -15.17 1.74 -8.85
C ALA A 186 -14.76 1.08 -10.18
N PRO A 187 -13.97 1.77 -11.02
CA PRO A 187 -13.50 1.21 -12.28
C PRO A 187 -12.74 -0.10 -12.06
N TYR A 188 -12.89 -1.03 -13.02
CA TYR A 188 -12.10 -2.24 -13.07
C TYR A 188 -10.58 -1.94 -12.99
N GLY A 189 -9.86 -2.71 -12.23
CA GLY A 189 -8.42 -2.55 -12.00
C GLY A 189 -8.06 -1.76 -10.75
N LEU A 190 -9.01 -1.05 -10.13
CA LEU A 190 -8.72 -0.34 -8.88
C LEU A 190 -8.54 -1.29 -7.70
N PHE A 191 -9.34 -2.35 -7.60
CA PHE A 191 -9.27 -3.35 -6.54
C PHE A 191 -9.06 -4.76 -7.08
N ASN A 192 -8.32 -5.58 -6.33
CA ASN A 192 -8.16 -7.01 -6.58
C ASN A 192 -9.48 -7.76 -6.36
N ALA A 193 -10.23 -7.37 -5.31
CA ALA A 193 -11.61 -7.81 -5.08
C ALA A 193 -12.37 -6.78 -4.26
N VAL A 194 -13.71 -6.80 -4.42
CA VAL A 194 -14.65 -6.01 -3.63
C VAL A 194 -15.54 -6.99 -2.86
N LEU A 195 -15.54 -6.89 -1.54
CA LEU A 195 -16.24 -7.77 -0.61
C LEU A 195 -17.56 -7.11 -0.16
N PRO A 196 -18.57 -7.89 0.24
CA PRO A 196 -19.90 -7.34 0.56
C PRO A 196 -19.86 -6.23 1.62
N ASP A 197 -19.08 -6.42 2.67
CA ASP A 197 -19.03 -5.55 3.84
C ASP A 197 -17.63 -5.52 4.48
N PRO A 198 -17.38 -4.65 5.48
CA PRO A 198 -16.07 -4.55 6.14
C PRO A 198 -15.64 -5.81 6.90
N GLU A 199 -16.58 -6.59 7.44
CA GLU A 199 -16.26 -7.82 8.18
C GLU A 199 -15.76 -8.90 7.22
N ALA A 200 -16.49 -9.13 6.14
CA ALA A 200 -16.07 -10.03 5.06
C ALA A 200 -14.74 -9.61 4.43
N LEU A 201 -14.52 -8.29 4.28
CA LEU A 201 -13.25 -7.75 3.79
C LEU A 201 -12.09 -8.14 4.71
N ILE A 202 -12.20 -7.85 6.01
CA ILE A 202 -11.09 -8.11 6.95
C ILE A 202 -10.80 -9.62 7.02
N ALA A 203 -11.83 -10.47 7.10
CA ALA A 203 -11.67 -11.92 7.09
C ALA A 203 -10.93 -12.38 5.83
N HIS A 204 -11.38 -11.96 4.64
CA HIS A 204 -10.76 -12.31 3.36
C HIS A 204 -9.29 -11.86 3.29
N VAL A 205 -9.00 -10.61 3.68
CA VAL A 205 -7.63 -10.07 3.60
C VAL A 205 -6.70 -10.78 4.57
N GLN A 206 -7.17 -11.11 5.78
CA GLN A 206 -6.35 -11.85 6.75
C GLN A 206 -6.05 -13.27 6.25
N ASP A 207 -7.03 -13.96 5.67
CA ASP A 207 -6.81 -15.29 5.08
C ASP A 207 -5.86 -15.23 3.90
N TYR A 208 -6.02 -14.24 3.02
CA TYR A 208 -5.13 -14.01 1.89
C TYR A 208 -3.69 -13.71 2.35
N ALA A 209 -3.53 -12.83 3.34
CA ALA A 209 -2.23 -12.45 3.88
C ALA A 209 -1.52 -13.65 4.55
N ARG A 210 -2.25 -14.45 5.35
CA ARG A 210 -1.71 -15.68 5.95
C ARG A 210 -1.30 -16.72 4.89
N ALA A 211 -2.14 -16.91 3.88
CA ALA A 211 -1.81 -17.81 2.77
C ALA A 211 -0.53 -17.35 2.04
N LEU A 212 -0.45 -16.04 1.71
CA LEU A 212 0.73 -15.46 1.06
C LEU A 212 1.98 -15.61 1.94
N ALA A 213 1.87 -15.35 3.24
CA ALA A 213 3.00 -15.47 4.17
C ALA A 213 3.50 -16.91 4.36
N SER A 214 2.62 -17.93 4.21
CA SER A 214 2.96 -19.32 4.50
C SER A 214 3.30 -20.16 3.26
N THR A 215 2.87 -19.76 2.07
CA THR A 215 2.96 -20.62 0.87
C THR A 215 3.96 -20.15 -0.17
N VAL A 216 4.49 -18.93 -0.05
CA VAL A 216 5.45 -18.38 -1.02
C VAL A 216 6.75 -17.94 -0.36
N GLY A 217 7.86 -18.12 -1.07
CA GLY A 217 9.19 -17.76 -0.59
C GLY A 217 9.37 -16.25 -0.46
N PRO A 218 9.78 -15.75 0.71
CA PRO A 218 9.89 -14.30 0.96
C PRO A 218 10.91 -13.62 0.07
N ALA A 219 12.02 -14.27 -0.27
CA ALA A 219 13.02 -13.72 -1.18
C ALA A 219 12.49 -13.64 -2.62
N ALA A 220 11.75 -14.67 -3.06
CA ALA A 220 11.11 -14.68 -4.38
C ALA A 220 10.05 -13.57 -4.50
N VAL A 221 9.23 -13.37 -3.47
CA VAL A 221 8.24 -12.29 -3.42
C VAL A 221 8.91 -10.92 -3.50
N ALA A 222 9.95 -10.68 -2.67
CA ALA A 222 10.70 -9.42 -2.70
C ALA A 222 11.34 -9.17 -4.08
N ALA A 223 11.93 -10.20 -4.70
CA ALA A 223 12.50 -10.09 -6.04
C ALA A 223 11.43 -9.79 -7.10
N THR A 224 10.29 -10.48 -7.06
CA THR A 224 9.16 -10.26 -7.99
C THR A 224 8.59 -8.85 -7.83
N LYS A 225 8.38 -8.36 -6.61
CA LYS A 225 7.94 -6.99 -6.37
C LYS A 225 8.89 -5.97 -7.01
N ARG A 226 10.20 -6.14 -6.83
CA ARG A 226 11.21 -5.28 -7.48
C ARG A 226 11.16 -5.34 -8.99
N GLN A 227 10.91 -6.53 -9.58
CA GLN A 227 10.75 -6.67 -11.03
C GLN A 227 9.52 -5.92 -11.55
N LEU A 228 8.36 -6.10 -10.89
CA LEU A 228 7.12 -5.39 -11.24
C LEU A 228 7.32 -3.88 -11.24
N VAL A 229 7.95 -3.34 -10.19
CA VAL A 229 8.20 -1.90 -10.07
C VAL A 229 9.20 -1.41 -11.12
N ALA A 230 10.31 -2.14 -11.34
CA ALA A 230 11.29 -1.79 -12.36
C ALA A 230 10.67 -1.75 -13.76
N ASP A 231 9.76 -2.70 -14.06
CA ASP A 231 9.12 -2.81 -15.36
C ASP A 231 8.02 -1.75 -15.56
N LEU A 232 7.37 -1.26 -14.49
CA LEU A 232 6.50 -0.08 -14.56
C LEU A 232 7.25 1.20 -15.02
N LEU A 233 8.56 1.26 -14.78
CA LEU A 233 9.42 2.40 -15.13
C LEU A 233 10.22 2.17 -16.41
N ARG A 234 10.05 1.01 -17.07
CA ARG A 234 10.83 0.57 -18.23
C ARG A 234 9.93 0.39 -19.46
N HIS A 235 10.47 0.72 -20.62
CA HIS A 235 9.84 0.47 -21.93
C HIS A 235 10.70 -0.47 -22.81
N ASP A 236 11.36 -1.46 -22.18
CA ASP A 236 12.23 -2.43 -22.85
C ASP A 236 11.92 -3.86 -22.36
N PRO A 237 11.02 -4.58 -23.04
CA PRO A 237 10.64 -5.94 -22.64
C PRO A 237 11.81 -6.94 -22.75
N ALA A 238 12.75 -6.74 -23.68
CA ALA A 238 13.91 -7.62 -23.78
C ALA A 238 14.86 -7.48 -22.59
N ALA A 239 15.01 -6.26 -22.04
CA ALA A 239 15.75 -6.04 -20.80
C ALA A 239 15.03 -6.69 -19.59
N SER A 240 13.69 -6.65 -19.54
CA SER A 240 12.91 -7.35 -18.51
C SER A 240 13.16 -8.87 -18.56
N VAL A 241 13.11 -9.47 -19.75
CA VAL A 241 13.38 -10.92 -19.91
C VAL A 241 14.81 -11.27 -19.46
N ARG A 242 15.80 -10.49 -19.89
CA ARG A 242 17.20 -10.74 -19.48
C ARG A 242 17.38 -10.64 -17.94
N GLU A 243 16.77 -9.66 -17.33
CA GLU A 243 16.81 -9.50 -15.87
C GLU A 243 16.10 -10.64 -15.15
N SER A 244 14.96 -11.11 -15.68
CA SER A 244 14.25 -12.28 -15.14
C SER A 244 15.11 -13.54 -15.18
N LEU A 245 15.77 -13.82 -16.29
CA LEU A 245 16.67 -14.95 -16.43
C LEU A 245 17.84 -14.88 -15.44
N ARG A 246 18.45 -13.72 -15.30
CA ARG A 246 19.55 -13.51 -14.35
C ARG A 246 19.10 -13.75 -12.90
N ARG A 247 17.89 -13.28 -12.52
CA ARG A 247 17.33 -13.49 -11.17
C ARG A 247 16.95 -14.95 -10.94
N MET A 248 16.42 -15.63 -11.95
CA MET A 248 16.13 -17.07 -11.87
C MET A 248 17.42 -17.87 -11.63
N ASP A 249 18.47 -17.59 -12.40
CA ASP A 249 19.78 -18.25 -12.24
C ASP A 249 20.32 -18.05 -10.82
N ALA A 250 20.29 -16.81 -10.31
CA ALA A 250 20.71 -16.52 -8.93
C ALA A 250 19.86 -17.23 -7.86
N ALA A 251 18.57 -17.45 -8.12
CA ALA A 251 17.67 -18.13 -7.19
C ALA A 251 17.91 -19.65 -7.13
N MET A 252 18.37 -20.28 -8.21
CA MET A 252 18.52 -21.75 -8.28
C MET A 252 19.47 -22.34 -7.23
N GLY A 253 20.44 -21.56 -6.74
CA GLY A 253 21.36 -21.96 -5.68
C GLY A 253 20.85 -21.71 -4.25
N THR A 254 19.65 -21.20 -4.08
CA THR A 254 19.12 -20.84 -2.75
C THR A 254 18.40 -22.00 -2.06
N ALA A 255 18.39 -21.98 -0.71
CA ALA A 255 17.63 -22.94 0.09
C ALA A 255 16.11 -22.80 -0.18
N GLU A 256 15.62 -21.59 -0.46
CA GLU A 256 14.22 -21.33 -0.79
C GLU A 256 13.80 -22.04 -2.09
N TYR A 257 14.62 -21.99 -3.13
CA TYR A 257 14.34 -22.73 -4.37
C TYR A 257 14.38 -24.25 -4.15
N ALA A 258 15.38 -24.74 -3.40
CA ALA A 258 15.50 -26.16 -3.08
C ALA A 258 14.28 -26.68 -2.32
N GLU A 259 13.79 -25.94 -1.33
CA GLU A 259 12.57 -26.28 -0.58
C GLU A 259 11.33 -26.27 -1.50
N GLY A 260 11.18 -25.26 -2.35
CA GLY A 260 10.07 -25.21 -3.31
C GLY A 260 10.02 -26.42 -4.24
N VAL A 261 11.18 -26.85 -4.76
CA VAL A 261 11.30 -28.06 -5.60
C VAL A 261 11.01 -29.33 -4.81
N ALA A 262 11.52 -29.44 -3.58
CA ALA A 262 11.26 -30.60 -2.70
C ALA A 262 9.76 -30.70 -2.38
N ALA A 263 9.13 -29.62 -1.98
CA ALA A 263 7.70 -29.55 -1.68
C ALA A 263 6.84 -29.98 -2.88
N LEU A 264 7.19 -29.50 -4.08
CA LEU A 264 6.51 -29.89 -5.33
C LEU A 264 6.62 -31.39 -5.59
N ARG A 265 7.82 -31.98 -5.46
CA ARG A 265 8.06 -33.43 -5.69
C ARG A 265 7.35 -34.29 -4.64
N GLU A 266 7.31 -33.83 -3.41
CA GLU A 266 6.70 -34.53 -2.27
C GLU A 266 5.18 -34.27 -2.16
N ARG A 267 4.63 -33.40 -3.00
CA ARG A 267 3.20 -32.98 -3.01
C ARG A 267 2.73 -32.48 -1.65
N ARG A 268 3.55 -31.71 -0.99
CA ARG A 268 3.25 -31.05 0.29
C ARG A 268 3.36 -29.53 0.17
N PRO A 269 2.79 -28.77 1.11
CA PRO A 269 3.07 -27.35 1.22
C PRO A 269 4.57 -27.08 1.48
N PRO A 270 5.14 -26.01 0.92
CA PRO A 270 6.51 -25.59 1.23
C PRO A 270 6.62 -25.06 2.66
N ARG A 271 7.84 -25.03 3.19
CA ARG A 271 8.19 -24.55 4.53
C ARG A 271 9.29 -23.51 4.42
N PHE A 272 8.93 -22.32 3.96
CA PHE A 272 9.84 -21.18 3.81
C PHE A 272 10.17 -20.50 5.12
#